data_6618f979922d7320c7e38273bc827eb5
#
_entry.id   6618f979922d7320c7e38273bc827eb5
#
_cell.length_a   1.000
_cell.length_b   1.000
_cell.length_c   1.000
_cell.angle_alpha   90.00
_cell.angle_beta   90.00
_cell.angle_gamma   90.00
#
_symmetry.space_group_name_H-M   'P 1'
#
loop_
_entity.id
_entity.type
_entity.pdbx_description
1 polymer ?
#
loop_
_entity_poly.entity_id
_entity_poly.type
_entity_poly.pdbx_seq_one_letter_code
_entity_poly.pdbx_strand_id
1 'polypeptide(L)'
;MKIRANLKKLMCAAVVALPLLSTVTQAAEPIYPNLPAEIQNRLKSSGMSTWGMSAYVQAIGSPRPLISHNAQVARNPASVMKLLTSYVALGTLGPNYRWPIEITTNGSLQGGVLSGNVYIKGYGAPDFDTKALREMLNQLRRKGIHTIQGRLIFDDTFFNGPKIDPGAFDGKPYSSYNAQPDALMFNERRSQFTAARKGNRISVTTSTPAHNLRIVNKIKRAKRSCRVSTSVKRGRGDAVTITFSGYLARRCRNRGFTMAVTDPANTMYSAIKKIWTKELNGRFNAQFMVGATPANVRMIHTHYSKSLAELLPTVVKDSNNVMARQLMRSIGAKRFGAPGTPKKGAEAIDDYLRKQGLNFPELRIENGSGLSRYARISTENISHLLSKAYYGPHRDVWLRSMAVAGVDGTMKGRLRTSAVRGRGFFKTGTLRDVRGIAGYVNAADGRT
;
A
#
# COMPACT_ATOMS: atom_id res chain seq x y z
N MET A 1 -19.09 61.64 68.80
CA MET A 1 -19.42 60.34 69.43
C MET A 1 -18.89 59.22 68.53
N LYS A 2 -17.88 58.53 68.95
CA LYS A 2 -17.20 57.32 68.55
C LYS A 2 -17.02 56.97 67.06
N ILE A 3 -15.78 57.27 66.60
CA ILE A 3 -15.05 56.77 65.44
C ILE A 3 -14.63 55.31 65.68
N ARG A 4 -14.83 54.43 64.69
CA ARG A 4 -14.09 53.17 64.60
C ARG A 4 -13.52 53.04 63.22
N ALA A 5 -12.19 53.12 63.15
CA ALA A 5 -11.37 52.78 62.01
C ALA A 5 -11.25 51.27 61.80
N ASN A 6 -11.32 50.81 60.53
CA ASN A 6 -10.94 49.46 60.16
C ASN A 6 -9.84 49.52 59.11
N LEU A 7 -8.64 49.15 59.53
CA LEU A 7 -7.46 48.94 58.70
C LEU A 7 -7.67 47.67 57.87
N LYS A 8 -7.75 47.75 56.58
CA LYS A 8 -7.60 46.58 55.69
C LYS A 8 -6.13 46.50 55.25
N LYS A 9 -5.50 45.36 55.67
CA LYS A 9 -4.16 44.98 55.24
C LYS A 9 -4.17 44.67 53.75
N LEU A 10 -3.35 45.40 52.99
CA LEU A 10 -2.97 45.03 51.62
C LEU A 10 -1.89 43.94 51.70
N MET A 11 -2.22 42.71 51.27
CA MET A 11 -1.22 41.71 50.96
C MET A 11 -0.82 41.83 49.49
N CYS A 12 0.33 42.39 49.21
CA CYS A 12 0.97 42.27 47.88
C CYS A 12 1.49 40.82 47.71
N ALA A 13 0.80 40.04 46.84
CA ALA A 13 1.36 38.78 46.35
C ALA A 13 2.33 39.09 45.21
N ALA A 14 3.61 38.93 45.45
CA ALA A 14 4.64 38.98 44.40
C ALA A 14 4.53 37.69 43.58
N VAL A 15 3.98 37.80 42.36
CA VAL A 15 4.04 36.69 41.37
C VAL A 15 5.44 36.68 40.80
N VAL A 16 6.29 35.75 41.29
CA VAL A 16 7.55 35.44 40.65
C VAL A 16 7.27 34.68 39.38
N ALA A 17 7.31 35.35 38.24
CA ALA A 17 7.31 34.71 36.93
C ALA A 17 8.67 34.03 36.73
N LEU A 18 8.76 32.73 36.94
CA LEU A 18 9.89 31.92 36.44
C LEU A 18 9.85 31.96 34.92
N PRO A 19 10.94 32.36 34.23
CA PRO A 19 11.04 32.18 32.82
C PRO A 19 11.11 30.69 32.53
N LEU A 20 10.09 30.17 31.79
CA LEU A 20 10.18 28.88 31.14
C LEU A 20 11.33 28.98 30.11
N LEU A 21 12.53 28.62 30.54
CA LEU A 21 13.63 28.31 29.64
C LEU A 21 13.19 27.11 28.80
N SER A 22 12.62 27.38 27.63
CA SER A 22 12.54 26.41 26.56
C SER A 22 13.97 26.01 26.18
N THR A 23 14.45 24.91 26.75
CA THR A 23 15.67 24.28 26.30
C THR A 23 15.45 23.85 24.86
N VAL A 24 15.88 24.69 23.92
CA VAL A 24 16.10 24.26 22.53
C VAL A 24 17.18 23.18 22.66
N THR A 25 16.78 21.93 22.59
CA THR A 25 17.71 20.81 22.50
C THR A 25 18.49 20.98 21.21
N GLN A 26 19.68 21.56 21.30
CA GLN A 26 20.60 21.68 20.18
C GLN A 26 20.90 20.29 19.67
N ALA A 27 20.65 20.06 18.37
CA ALA A 27 20.93 18.76 17.74
C ALA A 27 22.40 18.39 17.99
N ALA A 28 22.64 17.17 18.48
CA ALA A 28 23.99 16.73 18.79
C ALA A 28 24.87 16.69 17.53
N GLU A 29 26.08 17.28 17.63
CA GLU A 29 27.02 17.35 16.52
C GLU A 29 27.34 15.94 15.97
N PRO A 30 27.37 15.74 14.64
CA PRO A 30 27.71 14.45 14.03
C PRO A 30 29.18 14.08 14.29
N ILE A 31 29.45 12.76 14.37
CA ILE A 31 30.84 12.26 14.54
C ILE A 31 31.68 12.61 13.30
N TYR A 32 31.07 12.50 12.11
CA TYR A 32 31.69 12.93 10.85
C TYR A 32 30.96 14.19 10.36
N PRO A 33 31.56 15.38 10.45
CA PRO A 33 30.90 16.64 10.11
C PRO A 33 30.61 16.77 8.61
N ASN A 34 31.34 16.03 7.78
CA ASN A 34 31.19 16.02 6.34
C ASN A 34 30.83 14.62 5.82
N LEU A 35 30.26 14.56 4.63
CA LEU A 35 30.10 13.28 3.92
C LEU A 35 31.49 12.66 3.69
N PRO A 36 31.63 11.32 3.77
CA PRO A 36 32.85 10.62 3.38
C PRO A 36 33.33 11.03 1.98
N ALA A 37 34.64 11.16 1.79
CA ALA A 37 35.25 11.65 0.55
C ALA A 37 34.81 10.84 -0.67
N GLU A 38 34.65 9.51 -0.53
CA GLU A 38 34.19 8.64 -1.61
C GLU A 38 32.79 9.01 -2.06
N ILE A 39 31.89 9.37 -1.11
CA ILE A 39 30.51 9.80 -1.43
C ILE A 39 30.55 11.15 -2.15
N GLN A 40 31.33 12.12 -1.65
CA GLN A 40 31.49 13.43 -2.27
C GLN A 40 32.02 13.31 -3.69
N ASN A 41 33.08 12.52 -3.92
CA ASN A 41 33.67 12.27 -5.21
C ASN A 41 32.69 11.59 -6.16
N ARG A 42 31.89 10.65 -5.67
CA ARG A 42 30.86 9.97 -6.47
C ARG A 42 29.73 10.91 -6.89
N LEU A 43 29.29 11.79 -6.01
CA LEU A 43 28.30 12.83 -6.35
C LEU A 43 28.87 13.75 -7.41
N LYS A 44 30.07 14.27 -7.23
CA LYS A 44 30.75 15.15 -8.19
C LYS A 44 30.90 14.50 -9.56
N SER A 45 31.38 13.25 -9.61
CA SER A 45 31.55 12.50 -10.87
C SER A 45 30.24 12.16 -11.57
N SER A 46 29.13 12.18 -10.86
CA SER A 46 27.79 11.97 -11.39
C SER A 46 27.07 13.27 -11.79
N GLY A 47 27.75 14.42 -11.68
CA GLY A 47 27.15 15.74 -11.92
C GLY A 47 26.11 16.15 -10.88
N MET A 48 26.09 15.50 -9.71
CA MET A 48 25.14 15.80 -8.64
C MET A 48 25.75 16.73 -7.62
N SER A 49 25.04 17.79 -7.27
CA SER A 49 25.39 18.64 -6.13
C SER A 49 25.18 17.88 -4.83
N THR A 50 26.06 18.13 -3.82
CA THR A 50 25.89 17.64 -2.45
C THR A 50 24.58 18.15 -1.84
N TRP A 51 24.11 19.34 -2.21
CA TRP A 51 22.80 19.86 -1.82
C TRP A 51 21.63 18.97 -2.31
N GLY A 52 21.78 18.28 -3.42
CA GLY A 52 20.80 17.32 -3.96
C GLY A 52 20.64 16.06 -3.11
N MET A 53 21.53 15.83 -2.13
CA MET A 53 21.52 14.67 -1.24
C MET A 53 21.15 15.07 0.19
N SER A 54 20.42 14.20 0.89
CA SER A 54 20.30 14.19 2.36
C SER A 54 20.71 12.82 2.88
N ALA A 55 21.43 12.79 3.98
CA ALA A 55 21.85 11.56 4.64
C ALA A 55 21.81 11.73 6.16
N TYR A 56 21.31 10.72 6.84
CA TYR A 56 21.38 10.61 8.29
C TYR A 56 21.70 9.17 8.66
N VAL A 57 22.74 8.97 9.43
CA VAL A 57 23.20 7.65 9.90
C VAL A 57 23.47 7.75 11.38
N GLN A 58 22.86 6.87 12.16
CA GLN A 58 23.00 6.85 13.61
C GLN A 58 23.03 5.39 14.09
N ALA A 59 23.91 5.07 15.01
CA ALA A 59 23.86 3.77 15.67
C ALA A 59 22.66 3.74 16.62
N ILE A 60 21.95 2.63 16.64
CA ILE A 60 20.80 2.44 17.55
C ILE A 60 21.27 2.62 19.00
N GLY A 61 20.56 3.47 19.75
CA GLY A 61 20.91 3.82 21.13
C GLY A 61 21.98 4.90 21.29
N SER A 62 22.65 5.34 20.22
CA SER A 62 23.59 6.45 20.29
C SER A 62 22.84 7.80 20.37
N PRO A 63 23.29 8.74 21.23
CA PRO A 63 22.73 10.09 21.25
C PRO A 63 23.23 10.94 20.08
N ARG A 64 24.33 10.54 19.41
CA ARG A 64 24.98 11.30 18.34
C ARG A 64 24.90 10.56 17.02
N PRO A 65 24.51 11.24 15.91
CA PRO A 65 24.58 10.65 14.59
C PRO A 65 26.05 10.46 14.14
N LEU A 66 26.30 9.45 13.33
CA LEU A 66 27.56 9.28 12.60
C LEU A 66 27.64 10.30 11.46
N ILE A 67 26.58 10.47 10.71
CA ILE A 67 26.47 11.40 9.57
C ILE A 67 25.14 12.14 9.70
N SER A 68 25.20 13.46 9.55
CA SER A 68 24.01 14.32 9.41
C SER A 68 24.28 15.35 8.32
N HIS A 69 23.82 15.05 7.10
CA HIS A 69 24.02 15.93 5.95
C HIS A 69 22.67 16.31 5.34
N ASN A 70 22.34 17.61 5.35
CA ASN A 70 21.03 18.12 4.93
C ASN A 70 19.86 17.31 5.55
N ALA A 71 20.07 16.80 6.78
CA ALA A 71 19.23 15.77 7.37
C ALA A 71 17.81 16.25 7.67
N GLN A 72 17.65 17.54 7.99
CA GLN A 72 16.38 18.20 8.30
C GLN A 72 15.63 18.69 7.04
N VAL A 73 16.27 18.66 5.87
CA VAL A 73 15.64 19.11 4.64
C VAL A 73 14.52 18.15 4.24
N ALA A 74 13.30 18.70 4.13
CA ALA A 74 12.12 17.96 3.71
C ALA A 74 12.21 17.54 2.24
N ARG A 75 12.48 16.26 1.99
CA ARG A 75 12.61 15.71 0.64
C ARG A 75 11.47 14.74 0.32
N ASN A 76 11.28 14.48 -0.98
CA ASN A 76 10.35 13.45 -1.40
C ASN A 76 10.94 12.05 -1.10
N PRO A 77 10.32 11.26 -0.21
CA PRO A 77 10.85 9.96 0.18
C PRO A 77 10.55 8.86 -0.85
N ALA A 78 9.74 9.14 -1.86
CA ALA A 78 9.18 8.11 -2.72
C ALA A 78 8.62 6.94 -1.88
N SER A 79 8.85 5.69 -2.28
CA SER A 79 8.32 4.52 -1.56
C SER A 79 8.92 4.28 -0.16
N VAL A 80 9.89 5.07 0.30
CA VAL A 80 10.32 5.02 1.72
C VAL A 80 9.17 5.46 2.64
N MET A 81 8.21 6.28 2.14
CA MET A 81 6.97 6.63 2.85
C MET A 81 6.22 5.41 3.41
N LYS A 82 6.35 4.24 2.78
CA LYS A 82 5.70 3.00 3.25
C LYS A 82 6.18 2.57 4.64
N LEU A 83 7.36 3.00 5.07
CA LEU A 83 7.83 2.76 6.44
C LEU A 83 6.89 3.45 7.44
N LEU A 84 6.51 4.72 7.22
CA LEU A 84 5.56 5.41 8.09
C LEU A 84 4.22 4.69 8.11
N THR A 85 3.67 4.44 6.93
CA THR A 85 2.36 3.78 6.79
C THR A 85 2.34 2.42 7.48
N SER A 86 3.41 1.63 7.33
CA SER A 86 3.51 0.30 7.92
C SER A 86 3.72 0.32 9.44
N TYR A 87 4.53 1.25 9.94
CA TYR A 87 4.72 1.45 11.37
C TYR A 87 3.41 1.80 12.07
N VAL A 88 2.69 2.78 11.52
CA VAL A 88 1.40 3.20 12.07
C VAL A 88 0.33 2.11 11.90
N ALA A 89 0.36 1.33 10.81
CA ALA A 89 -0.56 0.20 10.65
C ALA A 89 -0.33 -0.86 11.73
N LEU A 90 0.91 -1.21 12.04
CA LEU A 90 1.22 -2.16 13.11
C LEU A 90 0.74 -1.65 14.48
N GLY A 91 0.90 -0.37 14.76
CA GLY A 91 0.49 0.20 16.04
C GLY A 91 -1.02 0.45 16.16
N THR A 92 -1.72 0.72 15.05
CA THR A 92 -3.16 1.04 15.06
C THR A 92 -4.04 -0.18 14.87
N LEU A 93 -3.66 -1.08 13.97
CA LEU A 93 -4.42 -2.29 13.64
C LEU A 93 -3.94 -3.50 14.44
N GLY A 94 -2.66 -3.57 14.73
CA GLY A 94 -1.99 -4.73 15.32
C GLY A 94 -1.54 -5.76 14.27
N PRO A 95 -0.51 -6.58 14.57
CA PRO A 95 0.07 -7.54 13.62
C PRO A 95 -0.92 -8.65 13.20
N ASN A 96 -1.85 -9.00 14.04
CA ASN A 96 -2.82 -10.08 13.83
C ASN A 96 -4.12 -9.60 13.13
N TYR A 97 -4.21 -8.31 12.82
CA TYR A 97 -5.40 -7.77 12.16
C TYR A 97 -5.64 -8.44 10.82
N ARG A 98 -6.89 -8.84 10.58
CA ARG A 98 -7.38 -9.46 9.33
C ARG A 98 -8.59 -8.69 8.84
N TRP A 99 -8.66 -8.44 7.56
CA TRP A 99 -9.78 -7.75 6.93
C TRP A 99 -10.89 -8.73 6.58
N PRO A 100 -12.12 -8.51 7.07
CA PRO A 100 -13.24 -9.35 6.67
C PRO A 100 -13.70 -9.05 5.24
N ILE A 101 -14.33 -10.04 4.62
CA ILE A 101 -15.19 -9.93 3.44
C ILE A 101 -16.46 -10.70 3.77
N GLU A 102 -17.58 -10.02 3.77
CA GLU A 102 -18.85 -10.59 4.22
C GLU A 102 -19.75 -10.92 3.03
N ILE A 103 -20.40 -12.08 3.10
CA ILE A 103 -21.48 -12.45 2.19
C ILE A 103 -22.76 -12.53 3.01
N THR A 104 -23.73 -11.69 2.65
CA THR A 104 -25.04 -11.60 3.31
C THR A 104 -26.16 -11.69 2.27
N THR A 105 -27.38 -11.90 2.72
CA THR A 105 -28.58 -11.95 1.88
C THR A 105 -29.80 -11.38 2.59
N ASN A 106 -30.72 -10.79 1.83
CA ASN A 106 -32.07 -10.50 2.26
C ASN A 106 -33.09 -11.55 1.80
N GLY A 107 -32.59 -12.66 1.22
CA GLY A 107 -33.40 -13.72 0.68
C GLY A 107 -33.51 -14.96 1.58
N SER A 108 -34.34 -15.91 1.17
CA SER A 108 -34.53 -17.23 1.77
C SER A 108 -33.84 -18.32 0.98
N LEU A 109 -33.46 -19.41 1.66
CA LEU A 109 -32.91 -20.62 1.03
C LEU A 109 -33.93 -21.75 1.16
N GLN A 110 -34.44 -22.20 0.00
CA GLN A 110 -35.39 -23.32 -0.08
C GLN A 110 -34.98 -24.25 -1.24
N GLY A 111 -34.91 -25.54 -0.99
CA GLY A 111 -34.55 -26.56 -2.00
C GLY A 111 -33.22 -26.29 -2.72
N GLY A 112 -32.28 -25.66 -2.02
CA GLY A 112 -30.98 -25.28 -2.60
C GLY A 112 -31.02 -24.01 -3.48
N VAL A 113 -32.14 -23.31 -3.55
CA VAL A 113 -32.32 -22.07 -4.27
C VAL A 113 -32.27 -20.91 -3.29
N LEU A 114 -31.29 -20.03 -3.42
CA LEU A 114 -31.22 -18.77 -2.71
C LEU A 114 -31.93 -17.69 -3.53
N SER A 115 -33.14 -17.32 -3.10
CA SER A 115 -33.95 -16.23 -3.64
C SER A 115 -33.63 -14.93 -2.92
N GLY A 116 -33.70 -13.80 -3.65
CA GLY A 116 -33.32 -12.49 -3.15
C GLY A 116 -31.87 -12.14 -3.47
N ASN A 117 -31.44 -10.98 -3.00
CA ASN A 117 -30.14 -10.44 -3.33
C ASN A 117 -29.03 -11.05 -2.44
N VAL A 118 -27.86 -11.19 -3.02
CA VAL A 118 -26.61 -11.56 -2.32
C VAL A 118 -25.69 -10.35 -2.30
N TYR A 119 -25.31 -9.92 -1.11
CA TYR A 119 -24.41 -8.79 -0.89
C TYR A 119 -23.03 -9.33 -0.57
N ILE A 120 -22.02 -8.77 -1.24
CA ILE A 120 -20.60 -9.05 -0.94
C ILE A 120 -19.98 -7.72 -0.53
N LYS A 121 -19.70 -7.59 0.77
CA LYS A 121 -19.14 -6.37 1.36
C LYS A 121 -17.67 -6.54 1.68
N GLY A 122 -16.84 -5.61 1.17
CA GLY A 122 -15.42 -5.54 1.47
C GLY A 122 -15.09 -4.50 2.52
N TYR A 123 -14.08 -4.80 3.32
CA TYR A 123 -13.52 -3.91 4.33
C TYR A 123 -12.07 -3.53 4.05
N GLY A 124 -11.64 -3.65 2.81
CA GLY A 124 -10.30 -3.27 2.36
C GLY A 124 -9.27 -4.41 2.40
N ALA A 125 -9.70 -5.67 2.33
CA ALA A 125 -8.79 -6.83 2.27
C ALA A 125 -7.78 -6.68 1.12
N PRO A 126 -6.45 -6.62 1.41
CA PRO A 126 -5.46 -6.31 0.37
C PRO A 126 -5.12 -7.51 -0.52
N ASP A 127 -5.41 -8.72 -0.09
CA ASP A 127 -5.06 -9.99 -0.73
C ASP A 127 -6.25 -10.78 -1.27
N PHE A 128 -7.41 -10.12 -1.40
CA PHE A 128 -8.60 -10.75 -1.95
C PHE A 128 -8.41 -11.09 -3.43
N ASP A 129 -8.19 -12.37 -3.70
CA ASP A 129 -7.91 -12.89 -5.03
C ASP A 129 -8.91 -13.96 -5.48
N THR A 130 -8.68 -14.50 -6.67
CA THR A 130 -9.54 -15.57 -7.25
C THR A 130 -9.52 -16.84 -6.40
N LYS A 131 -8.44 -17.13 -5.65
CA LYS A 131 -8.38 -18.30 -4.76
C LYS A 131 -9.29 -18.08 -3.56
N ALA A 132 -9.17 -16.93 -2.89
CA ALA A 132 -10.05 -16.55 -1.78
C ALA A 132 -11.53 -16.53 -2.20
N LEU A 133 -11.83 -15.96 -3.36
CA LEU A 133 -13.18 -15.97 -3.92
C LEU A 133 -13.71 -17.40 -4.12
N ARG A 134 -12.89 -18.30 -4.67
CA ARG A 134 -13.28 -19.70 -4.86
C ARG A 134 -13.57 -20.41 -3.52
N GLU A 135 -12.77 -20.15 -2.50
CA GLU A 135 -12.99 -20.68 -1.14
C GLU A 135 -14.30 -20.17 -0.57
N MET A 136 -14.60 -18.88 -0.71
CA MET A 136 -15.87 -18.28 -0.28
C MET A 136 -17.06 -18.93 -0.99
N LEU A 137 -17.01 -19.08 -2.31
CA LEU A 137 -18.08 -19.71 -3.09
C LEU A 137 -18.27 -21.17 -2.74
N ASN A 138 -17.20 -21.91 -2.43
CA ASN A 138 -17.29 -23.27 -1.91
C ASN A 138 -18.02 -23.33 -0.56
N GLN A 139 -17.83 -22.33 0.32
CA GLN A 139 -18.57 -22.27 1.60
C GLN A 139 -20.08 -22.10 1.35
N LEU A 140 -20.48 -21.32 0.34
CA LEU A 140 -21.90 -21.20 -0.03
C LEU A 140 -22.45 -22.56 -0.50
N ARG A 141 -21.68 -23.30 -1.30
CA ARG A 141 -22.05 -24.67 -1.75
C ARG A 141 -22.24 -25.62 -0.55
N ARG A 142 -21.31 -25.61 0.39
CA ARG A 142 -21.40 -26.43 1.61
C ARG A 142 -22.63 -26.09 2.48
N LYS A 143 -23.13 -24.87 2.40
CA LYS A 143 -24.38 -24.46 3.07
C LYS A 143 -25.63 -24.82 2.26
N GLY A 144 -25.52 -25.64 1.22
CA GLY A 144 -26.63 -26.14 0.42
C GLY A 144 -27.11 -25.19 -0.68
N ILE A 145 -26.40 -24.08 -0.95
CA ILE A 145 -26.79 -23.15 -2.01
C ILE A 145 -26.34 -23.73 -3.36
N HIS A 146 -27.27 -24.03 -4.24
CA HIS A 146 -27.06 -24.57 -5.58
C HIS A 146 -27.38 -23.58 -6.67
N THR A 147 -28.40 -22.77 -6.45
CA THR A 147 -28.88 -21.74 -7.40
C THR A 147 -28.87 -20.37 -6.72
N ILE A 148 -28.30 -19.38 -7.36
CA ILE A 148 -28.39 -17.98 -6.95
C ILE A 148 -29.36 -17.30 -7.91
N GLN A 149 -30.51 -16.86 -7.37
CA GLN A 149 -31.49 -16.01 -8.04
C GLN A 149 -31.41 -14.60 -7.46
N GLY A 150 -31.80 -13.60 -8.19
CA GLY A 150 -31.70 -12.23 -7.74
C GLY A 150 -30.37 -11.58 -8.12
N ARG A 151 -30.02 -10.48 -7.46
CA ARG A 151 -28.84 -9.68 -7.85
C ARG A 151 -27.65 -9.96 -6.93
N LEU A 152 -26.45 -9.84 -7.48
CA LEU A 152 -25.22 -9.66 -6.70
C LEU A 152 -25.01 -8.18 -6.46
N ILE A 153 -24.89 -7.77 -5.19
CA ILE A 153 -24.61 -6.41 -4.80
C ILE A 153 -23.18 -6.36 -4.25
N PHE A 154 -22.31 -5.59 -4.90
CA PHE A 154 -20.93 -5.41 -4.46
C PHE A 154 -20.84 -4.12 -3.65
N ASP A 155 -20.53 -4.26 -2.37
CA ASP A 155 -20.46 -3.15 -1.41
C ASP A 155 -19.00 -2.76 -1.15
N ASP A 156 -18.59 -1.64 -1.73
CA ASP A 156 -17.28 -1.02 -1.56
C ASP A 156 -17.32 0.23 -0.66
N THR A 157 -18.44 0.47 0.02
CA THR A 157 -18.70 1.71 0.76
C THR A 157 -17.82 1.92 2.00
N PHE A 158 -17.11 0.87 2.45
CA PHE A 158 -16.19 1.00 3.59
C PHE A 158 -15.03 1.96 3.33
N PHE A 159 -14.69 2.18 2.05
CA PHE A 159 -13.78 3.23 1.65
C PHE A 159 -14.49 4.28 0.80
N ASN A 160 -14.09 5.53 0.95
CA ASN A 160 -14.59 6.64 0.16
C ASN A 160 -13.46 7.65 -0.11
N GLY A 161 -13.72 8.61 -0.97
CA GLY A 161 -12.81 9.71 -1.27
C GLY A 161 -12.92 10.14 -2.73
N PRO A 162 -12.17 11.17 -3.13
CA PRO A 162 -12.23 11.67 -4.49
C PRO A 162 -11.81 10.57 -5.49
N LYS A 163 -12.49 10.53 -6.63
CA LYS A 163 -12.08 9.71 -7.76
C LYS A 163 -10.80 10.32 -8.35
N ILE A 164 -9.68 9.64 -8.15
CA ILE A 164 -8.37 10.08 -8.64
C ILE A 164 -8.14 9.42 -10.00
N ASP A 165 -7.79 10.22 -11.02
CA ASP A 165 -7.32 9.68 -12.29
C ASP A 165 -6.03 8.86 -12.05
N PRO A 166 -6.03 7.55 -12.35
CA PRO A 166 -4.82 6.73 -12.21
C PRO A 166 -3.64 7.23 -13.06
N GLY A 167 -3.90 8.00 -14.11
CA GLY A 167 -2.88 8.59 -14.96
C GLY A 167 -2.27 9.89 -14.45
N ALA A 168 -2.89 10.55 -13.47
CA ALA A 168 -2.49 11.88 -13.00
C ALA A 168 -1.02 11.97 -12.54
N PHE A 169 -0.44 10.86 -12.04
CA PHE A 169 0.93 10.86 -11.54
C PHE A 169 1.98 10.86 -12.66
N ASP A 170 1.82 10.04 -13.69
CA ASP A 170 2.87 9.77 -14.70
C ASP A 170 2.35 9.52 -16.12
N GLY A 171 1.08 9.79 -16.39
CA GLY A 171 0.46 9.56 -17.70
C GLY A 171 0.19 8.09 -18.02
N LYS A 172 0.29 7.17 -17.03
CA LYS A 172 0.15 5.72 -17.24
C LYS A 172 -1.04 5.13 -16.49
N PRO A 173 -2.28 5.45 -16.86
CA PRO A 173 -3.48 5.09 -16.11
C PRO A 173 -3.66 3.57 -15.91
N TYR A 174 -3.12 2.77 -16.81
CA TYR A 174 -3.27 1.31 -16.79
C TYR A 174 -2.12 0.56 -16.14
N SER A 175 -1.13 1.27 -15.60
CA SER A 175 -0.07 0.64 -14.82
C SER A 175 -0.61 0.10 -13.50
N SER A 176 -0.28 -1.15 -13.16
CA SER A 176 -0.79 -1.81 -11.95
C SER A 176 -0.44 -1.06 -10.66
N TYR A 177 0.68 -0.35 -10.62
CA TYR A 177 1.08 0.44 -9.45
C TYR A 177 0.27 1.74 -9.28
N ASN A 178 -0.48 2.17 -10.30
CA ASN A 178 -1.38 3.32 -10.26
C ASN A 178 -2.82 2.93 -9.89
N ALA A 179 -3.13 1.64 -9.77
CA ALA A 179 -4.46 1.18 -9.38
C ALA A 179 -4.89 1.83 -8.05
N GLN A 180 -6.13 2.34 -8.03
CA GLN A 180 -6.67 3.00 -6.85
C GLN A 180 -7.17 1.97 -5.83
N PRO A 181 -7.09 2.27 -4.52
CA PRO A 181 -7.63 1.40 -3.47
C PRO A 181 -9.15 1.29 -3.56
N ASP A 182 -9.67 0.16 -3.07
CA ASP A 182 -11.08 -0.16 -3.09
C ASP A 182 -11.41 -1.03 -1.86
N ALA A 183 -12.56 -0.83 -1.22
CA ALA A 183 -12.93 -1.61 -0.06
C ALA A 183 -13.16 -3.09 -0.40
N LEU A 184 -13.66 -3.37 -1.61
CA LEU A 184 -13.83 -4.71 -2.15
C LEU A 184 -12.84 -4.96 -3.30
N MET A 185 -11.57 -4.79 -3.03
CA MET A 185 -10.49 -4.85 -4.01
C MET A 185 -10.20 -6.28 -4.46
N PHE A 186 -10.66 -6.64 -5.64
CA PHE A 186 -10.44 -7.96 -6.21
C PHE A 186 -9.18 -8.01 -7.09
N ASN A 187 -8.31 -9.02 -6.87
CA ASN A 187 -7.04 -9.24 -7.59
C ASN A 187 -6.15 -7.96 -7.66
N GLU A 188 -6.13 -7.12 -6.62
CA GLU A 188 -5.45 -5.82 -6.60
C GLU A 188 -5.80 -4.92 -7.80
N ARG A 189 -6.99 -5.06 -8.37
CA ARG A 189 -7.43 -4.41 -9.64
C ARG A 189 -6.54 -4.75 -10.83
N ARG A 190 -5.83 -5.88 -10.80
CA ARG A 190 -4.88 -6.30 -11.83
C ARG A 190 -5.49 -7.34 -12.75
N SER A 191 -5.32 -7.13 -14.06
CA SER A 191 -5.57 -8.13 -15.08
C SER A 191 -4.22 -8.64 -15.61
N GLN A 192 -4.07 -9.96 -15.64
CA GLN A 192 -2.84 -10.60 -16.09
C GLN A 192 -3.04 -11.16 -17.50
N PHE A 193 -2.09 -10.86 -18.38
CA PHE A 193 -2.08 -11.31 -19.76
C PHE A 193 -0.77 -12.02 -20.07
N THR A 194 -0.83 -13.03 -20.91
CA THR A 194 0.35 -13.75 -21.40
C THR A 194 0.31 -13.81 -22.91
N ALA A 195 1.32 -13.24 -23.56
CA ALA A 195 1.59 -13.45 -24.97
C ALA A 195 2.58 -14.60 -25.12
N ALA A 196 2.19 -15.67 -25.80
CA ALA A 196 2.98 -16.88 -25.99
C ALA A 196 3.10 -17.21 -27.46
N ARG A 197 4.28 -17.71 -27.89
CA ARG A 197 4.51 -18.24 -29.23
C ARG A 197 4.78 -19.73 -29.16
N LYS A 198 3.91 -20.52 -29.82
CA LYS A 198 4.08 -21.98 -30.00
C LYS A 198 4.16 -22.25 -31.51
N GLY A 199 5.33 -22.64 -31.98
CA GLY A 199 5.59 -22.81 -33.41
C GLY A 199 5.35 -21.51 -34.21
N ASN A 200 4.41 -21.55 -35.13
CA ASN A 200 4.02 -20.42 -35.98
C ASN A 200 2.85 -19.61 -35.40
N ARG A 201 2.21 -20.07 -34.34
CA ARG A 201 1.05 -19.41 -33.71
C ARG A 201 1.50 -18.54 -32.56
N ILE A 202 0.95 -17.34 -32.49
CA ILE A 202 1.06 -16.44 -31.33
C ILE A 202 -0.33 -16.28 -30.74
N SER A 203 -0.44 -16.54 -29.45
CA SER A 203 -1.67 -16.36 -28.68
C SER A 203 -1.48 -15.32 -27.58
N VAL A 204 -2.57 -14.64 -27.25
CA VAL A 204 -2.65 -13.79 -26.04
C VAL A 204 -3.80 -14.32 -25.21
N THR A 205 -3.51 -14.68 -23.97
CA THR A 205 -4.48 -15.20 -23.00
C THR A 205 -4.53 -14.35 -21.76
N THR A 206 -5.61 -14.45 -21.00
CA THR A 206 -5.73 -13.81 -19.68
C THR A 206 -6.15 -14.85 -18.64
N SER A 207 -5.54 -14.78 -17.45
CA SER A 207 -5.98 -15.52 -16.26
C SER A 207 -7.07 -14.76 -15.49
N THR A 208 -7.33 -13.50 -15.86
CA THR A 208 -8.30 -12.62 -15.20
C THR A 208 -9.37 -12.22 -16.22
N PRO A 209 -10.29 -13.12 -16.59
CA PRO A 209 -11.34 -12.81 -17.54
C PRO A 209 -12.33 -11.80 -16.97
N ALA A 210 -12.79 -10.89 -17.81
CA ALA A 210 -13.90 -10.02 -17.53
C ALA A 210 -14.86 -10.02 -18.74
N HIS A 211 -16.16 -10.00 -18.50
CA HIS A 211 -17.16 -10.12 -19.57
C HIS A 211 -17.14 -8.95 -20.54
N ASN A 212 -16.67 -7.79 -20.09
CA ASN A 212 -16.54 -6.56 -20.85
C ASN A 212 -15.14 -6.36 -21.49
N LEU A 213 -14.26 -7.37 -21.42
CA LEU A 213 -12.88 -7.32 -21.91
C LEU A 213 -12.72 -8.04 -23.26
N ARG A 214 -12.35 -7.29 -24.29
CA ARG A 214 -11.95 -7.81 -25.60
C ARG A 214 -10.43 -7.75 -25.77
N ILE A 215 -9.82 -8.87 -26.16
CA ILE A 215 -8.39 -8.96 -26.48
C ILE A 215 -8.23 -9.01 -28.01
N VAL A 216 -7.41 -8.09 -28.55
CA VAL A 216 -7.05 -8.06 -29.95
C VAL A 216 -5.55 -8.35 -30.07
N ASN A 217 -5.23 -9.43 -30.78
CA ASN A 217 -3.85 -9.85 -31.00
C ASN A 217 -3.36 -9.44 -32.40
N LYS A 218 -2.47 -8.45 -32.45
CA LYS A 218 -1.77 -7.97 -33.66
C LYS A 218 -0.26 -8.22 -33.60
N ILE A 219 0.19 -9.15 -32.73
CA ILE A 219 1.62 -9.47 -32.57
C ILE A 219 2.08 -10.25 -33.81
N LYS A 220 3.14 -9.78 -34.43
CA LYS A 220 3.79 -10.41 -35.59
C LYS A 220 4.95 -11.30 -35.17
N ARG A 221 5.25 -12.32 -35.97
CA ARG A 221 6.42 -13.17 -35.80
C ARG A 221 7.70 -12.40 -36.15
N ALA A 222 8.78 -12.69 -35.43
CA ALA A 222 10.09 -12.12 -35.73
C ALA A 222 11.17 -13.18 -35.53
N LYS A 223 12.36 -12.95 -36.13
CA LYS A 223 13.55 -13.78 -35.91
C LYS A 223 14.18 -13.49 -34.52
N ARG A 224 14.33 -12.22 -34.14
CA ARG A 224 15.09 -11.78 -32.96
C ARG A 224 14.33 -10.86 -32.00
N SER A 225 13.30 -10.16 -32.43
CA SER A 225 12.61 -9.15 -31.59
C SER A 225 11.65 -9.78 -30.58
N CYS A 226 11.68 -9.26 -29.35
CA CYS A 226 10.74 -9.61 -28.26
C CYS A 226 9.98 -8.36 -27.77
N ARG A 227 9.75 -7.40 -28.64
CA ARG A 227 9.09 -6.14 -28.29
C ARG A 227 7.60 -6.27 -28.54
N VAL A 228 6.81 -6.36 -27.48
CA VAL A 228 5.35 -6.32 -27.51
C VAL A 228 4.90 -5.07 -26.78
N SER A 229 4.03 -4.32 -27.40
CA SER A 229 3.37 -3.13 -26.84
C SER A 229 1.87 -3.39 -26.68
N THR A 230 1.24 -2.61 -25.81
CA THR A 230 -0.19 -2.67 -25.52
C THR A 230 -0.82 -1.31 -25.70
N SER A 231 -2.04 -1.28 -26.25
CA SER A 231 -2.89 -0.09 -26.25
C SER A 231 -4.26 -0.47 -25.70
N VAL A 232 -4.91 0.45 -25.00
CA VAL A 232 -6.22 0.26 -24.36
C VAL A 232 -7.20 1.28 -24.95
N LYS A 233 -8.33 0.80 -25.43
CA LYS A 233 -9.47 1.64 -25.87
C LYS A 233 -10.68 1.33 -25.00
N ARG A 234 -11.27 2.35 -24.39
CA ARG A 234 -12.56 2.25 -23.72
C ARG A 234 -13.69 2.45 -24.72
N GLY A 235 -14.70 1.60 -24.66
CA GLY A 235 -15.91 1.68 -25.45
C GLY A 235 -17.06 2.35 -24.66
N ARG A 236 -18.27 2.18 -25.14
CA ARG A 236 -19.49 2.63 -24.43
C ARG A 236 -19.65 1.83 -23.14
N GLY A 237 -20.14 2.49 -22.10
CA GLY A 237 -20.25 1.89 -20.77
C GLY A 237 -18.87 1.54 -20.21
N ASP A 238 -18.70 0.30 -19.82
CA ASP A 238 -17.48 -0.24 -19.21
C ASP A 238 -16.67 -1.17 -20.14
N ALA A 239 -17.04 -1.24 -21.44
CA ALA A 239 -16.36 -2.07 -22.42
C ALA A 239 -14.89 -1.64 -22.60
N VAL A 240 -13.98 -2.62 -22.59
CA VAL A 240 -12.54 -2.42 -22.72
C VAL A 240 -11.98 -3.30 -23.84
N THR A 241 -11.26 -2.69 -24.78
CA THR A 241 -10.50 -3.41 -25.80
C THR A 241 -9.02 -3.21 -25.58
N ILE A 242 -8.26 -4.30 -25.42
CA ILE A 242 -6.80 -4.27 -25.34
C ILE A 242 -6.22 -4.85 -26.60
N THR A 243 -5.40 -4.06 -27.28
CA THR A 243 -4.67 -4.50 -28.47
C THR A 243 -3.20 -4.75 -28.09
N PHE A 244 -2.74 -5.97 -28.37
CA PHE A 244 -1.34 -6.35 -28.26
C PHE A 244 -0.71 -6.31 -29.67
N SER A 245 0.39 -5.57 -29.83
CA SER A 245 1.05 -5.37 -31.12
C SER A 245 2.57 -5.49 -30.98
N GLY A 246 3.28 -5.50 -32.11
CA GLY A 246 4.72 -5.62 -32.14
C GLY A 246 5.20 -7.00 -32.55
N TYR A 247 6.28 -7.50 -31.96
CA TYR A 247 7.01 -8.67 -32.45
C TYR A 247 7.37 -9.66 -31.36
N LEU A 248 7.24 -10.98 -31.63
CA LEU A 248 7.60 -12.06 -30.72
C LEU A 248 8.39 -13.16 -31.44
N ALA A 249 9.70 -13.23 -31.17
CA ALA A 249 10.58 -14.27 -31.69
C ALA A 249 10.40 -15.61 -30.95
N ARG A 250 10.83 -16.74 -31.54
CA ARG A 250 10.78 -18.08 -30.89
C ARG A 250 11.51 -18.12 -29.55
N ARG A 251 12.66 -17.46 -29.46
CA ARG A 251 13.46 -17.38 -28.23
C ARG A 251 12.80 -16.60 -27.09
N CYS A 252 11.82 -15.75 -27.40
CA CYS A 252 11.07 -15.00 -26.42
C CYS A 252 10.07 -15.96 -25.78
N ARG A 253 10.40 -16.50 -24.63
CA ARG A 253 9.46 -17.27 -23.81
C ARG A 253 8.18 -16.45 -23.60
N ASN A 254 7.22 -16.96 -22.88
CA ASN A 254 5.99 -16.26 -22.54
C ASN A 254 6.28 -14.84 -22.00
N ARG A 255 5.60 -13.85 -22.56
CA ARG A 255 5.67 -12.44 -22.11
C ARG A 255 4.45 -12.14 -21.29
N GLY A 256 4.66 -11.92 -19.99
CA GLY A 256 3.62 -11.51 -19.05
C GLY A 256 3.42 -10.00 -19.06
N PHE A 257 2.16 -9.58 -18.92
CA PHE A 257 1.74 -8.19 -18.75
C PHE A 257 0.77 -8.12 -17.59
N THR A 258 0.96 -7.17 -16.69
CA THR A 258 0.04 -6.91 -15.59
C THR A 258 -0.45 -5.48 -15.72
N MET A 259 -1.75 -5.30 -15.87
CA MET A 259 -2.38 -4.01 -16.15
C MET A 259 -3.64 -3.82 -15.31
N ALA A 260 -3.93 -2.59 -14.94
CA ALA A 260 -5.19 -2.20 -14.27
C ALA A 260 -6.16 -1.64 -15.31
N VAL A 261 -6.79 -2.51 -16.07
CA VAL A 261 -7.59 -2.11 -17.24
C VAL A 261 -9.08 -2.35 -17.09
N THR A 262 -9.48 -3.28 -16.21
CA THR A 262 -10.88 -3.64 -16.00
C THR A 262 -11.39 -3.04 -14.68
N ASP A 263 -12.69 -2.80 -14.64
CA ASP A 263 -13.39 -2.48 -13.41
C ASP A 263 -13.38 -3.69 -12.46
N PRO A 264 -13.15 -3.51 -11.14
CA PRO A 264 -13.11 -4.60 -10.17
C PRO A 264 -14.40 -5.40 -10.09
N ALA A 265 -15.56 -4.72 -10.09
CA ALA A 265 -16.88 -5.35 -10.00
C ALA A 265 -17.14 -6.26 -11.21
N ASN A 266 -16.83 -5.79 -12.42
CA ASN A 266 -16.93 -6.58 -13.65
C ASN A 266 -16.03 -7.83 -13.63
N THR A 267 -14.81 -7.68 -13.15
CA THR A 267 -13.86 -8.79 -13.05
C THR A 267 -14.33 -9.81 -12.02
N MET A 268 -14.78 -9.35 -10.87
CA MET A 268 -15.29 -10.20 -9.79
C MET A 268 -16.55 -10.93 -10.20
N TYR A 269 -17.53 -10.24 -10.84
CA TYR A 269 -18.73 -10.86 -11.39
C TYR A 269 -18.40 -11.99 -12.38
N SER A 270 -17.48 -11.73 -13.31
CA SER A 270 -17.06 -12.73 -14.29
C SER A 270 -16.38 -13.94 -13.64
N ALA A 271 -15.59 -13.70 -12.60
CA ALA A 271 -14.96 -14.76 -11.81
C ALA A 271 -15.98 -15.58 -11.03
N ILE A 272 -16.95 -14.92 -10.36
CA ILE A 272 -18.06 -15.58 -9.65
C ILE A 272 -18.84 -16.46 -10.62
N LYS A 273 -19.31 -15.89 -11.75
CA LYS A 273 -20.07 -16.62 -12.75
C LYS A 273 -19.31 -17.86 -13.24
N LYS A 274 -18.04 -17.71 -13.60
CA LYS A 274 -17.21 -18.81 -14.08
C LYS A 274 -17.02 -19.89 -13.01
N ILE A 275 -16.62 -19.51 -11.81
CA ILE A 275 -16.38 -20.48 -10.72
C ILE A 275 -17.69 -21.19 -10.38
N TRP A 276 -18.76 -20.43 -10.18
CA TRP A 276 -20.05 -21.00 -9.78
C TRP A 276 -20.60 -21.98 -10.78
N THR A 277 -20.61 -21.63 -12.09
CA THR A 277 -21.26 -22.46 -13.12
C THR A 277 -20.34 -23.54 -13.69
N LYS A 278 -19.02 -23.31 -13.77
CA LYS A 278 -18.11 -24.23 -14.46
C LYS A 278 -17.28 -25.10 -13.51
N GLU A 279 -16.99 -24.58 -12.31
CA GLU A 279 -16.17 -25.32 -11.35
C GLU A 279 -17.02 -25.97 -10.25
N LEU A 280 -18.13 -25.31 -9.84
CA LEU A 280 -19.00 -25.75 -8.74
C LEU A 280 -20.34 -26.32 -9.21
N ASN A 281 -20.60 -26.43 -10.52
CA ASN A 281 -21.83 -26.94 -11.10
C ASN A 281 -23.11 -26.28 -10.54
N GLY A 282 -23.01 -24.99 -10.20
CA GLY A 282 -24.12 -24.20 -9.71
C GLY A 282 -24.89 -23.51 -10.84
N ARG A 283 -26.16 -23.16 -10.58
CA ARG A 283 -26.96 -22.32 -11.49
C ARG A 283 -26.85 -20.86 -11.10
N PHE A 284 -26.71 -19.98 -12.10
CA PHE A 284 -26.41 -18.58 -11.88
C PHE A 284 -27.15 -17.70 -12.90
N ASN A 285 -28.22 -17.05 -12.47
CA ASN A 285 -28.99 -16.13 -13.30
C ASN A 285 -28.93 -14.67 -12.81
N ALA A 286 -28.05 -14.40 -11.82
CA ALA A 286 -27.93 -13.09 -11.20
C ALA A 286 -27.23 -12.09 -12.13
N GLN A 287 -27.73 -10.86 -12.15
CA GLN A 287 -27.01 -9.67 -12.60
C GLN A 287 -26.26 -9.07 -11.39
N PHE A 288 -25.34 -8.14 -11.62
CA PHE A 288 -24.70 -7.44 -10.52
C PHE A 288 -24.96 -5.93 -10.57
N MET A 289 -24.77 -5.31 -9.42
CA MET A 289 -24.69 -3.86 -9.27
C MET A 289 -23.72 -3.52 -8.14
N VAL A 290 -23.25 -2.28 -8.08
CA VAL A 290 -22.48 -1.74 -6.96
C VAL A 290 -23.43 -0.94 -6.07
N GLY A 291 -23.38 -1.16 -4.77
CA GLY A 291 -24.24 -0.48 -3.81
C GLY A 291 -24.04 -0.93 -2.37
N ALA A 292 -24.63 -0.20 -1.43
CA ALA A 292 -24.51 -0.50 -0.03
C ALA A 292 -25.31 -1.73 0.40
N THR A 293 -24.79 -2.47 1.35
CA THR A 293 -25.49 -3.55 2.06
C THR A 293 -26.49 -2.95 3.04
N PRO A 294 -27.79 -3.27 2.99
CA PRO A 294 -28.77 -2.77 3.96
C PRO A 294 -28.57 -3.40 5.35
N ALA A 295 -29.15 -2.79 6.38
CA ALA A 295 -28.98 -3.25 7.76
C ALA A 295 -29.68 -4.60 8.02
N ASN A 296 -30.82 -4.87 7.42
CA ASN A 296 -31.65 -6.04 7.65
C ASN A 296 -31.31 -7.23 6.75
N VAL A 297 -30.06 -7.65 6.73
CA VAL A 297 -29.58 -8.80 5.98
C VAL A 297 -29.09 -9.92 6.90
N ARG A 298 -29.21 -11.16 6.43
CA ARG A 298 -28.71 -12.33 7.15
C ARG A 298 -27.30 -12.69 6.67
N MET A 299 -26.39 -12.90 7.61
CA MET A 299 -25.03 -13.35 7.34
C MET A 299 -25.04 -14.79 6.77
N ILE A 300 -24.35 -14.99 5.66
CA ILE A 300 -24.09 -16.32 5.09
C ILE A 300 -22.69 -16.77 5.43
N HIS A 301 -21.68 -15.93 5.16
CA HIS A 301 -20.29 -16.29 5.37
C HIS A 301 -19.42 -15.05 5.55
N THR A 302 -18.38 -15.15 6.39
CA THR A 302 -17.30 -14.17 6.48
C THR A 302 -15.99 -14.86 6.13
N HIS A 303 -15.29 -14.30 5.18
CA HIS A 303 -13.91 -14.65 4.83
C HIS A 303 -12.97 -13.63 5.45
N TYR A 304 -11.80 -14.07 5.90
CA TYR A 304 -10.76 -13.18 6.42
C TYR A 304 -9.51 -13.25 5.57
N SER A 305 -8.91 -12.10 5.33
CA SER A 305 -7.59 -11.98 4.70
C SER A 305 -6.50 -12.70 5.51
N LYS A 306 -5.30 -12.78 4.99
CA LYS A 306 -4.10 -12.99 5.80
C LYS A 306 -3.98 -11.87 6.85
N SER A 307 -3.20 -12.12 7.90
CA SER A 307 -2.90 -11.11 8.91
C SER A 307 -2.04 -9.98 8.34
N LEU A 308 -2.08 -8.82 9.00
CA LEU A 308 -1.20 -7.70 8.64
C LEU A 308 0.28 -8.11 8.64
N ALA A 309 0.72 -8.90 9.63
CA ALA A 309 2.09 -9.40 9.70
C ALA A 309 2.49 -10.24 8.48
N GLU A 310 1.59 -11.06 7.96
CA GLU A 310 1.81 -11.86 6.75
C GLU A 310 1.82 -11.03 5.46
N LEU A 311 1.05 -9.92 5.42
CA LEU A 311 0.93 -9.05 4.25
C LEU A 311 1.99 -7.96 4.18
N LEU A 312 2.57 -7.59 5.32
CA LEU A 312 3.50 -6.47 5.43
C LEU A 312 4.77 -6.61 4.55
N PRO A 313 5.36 -7.80 4.37
CA PRO A 313 6.45 -8.00 3.43
C PRO A 313 6.08 -7.59 1.98
N THR A 314 4.90 -7.87 1.52
CA THR A 314 4.46 -7.44 0.18
C THR A 314 4.38 -5.90 0.08
N VAL A 315 3.97 -5.22 1.15
CA VAL A 315 3.92 -3.75 1.19
C VAL A 315 5.31 -3.14 1.20
N VAL A 316 6.20 -3.63 2.06
CA VAL A 316 7.52 -3.01 2.32
C VAL A 316 8.60 -3.61 1.42
N LYS A 317 8.81 -4.94 1.47
CA LYS A 317 9.86 -5.65 0.73
C LYS A 317 9.67 -5.59 -0.78
N ASP A 318 8.43 -5.84 -1.27
CA ASP A 318 8.10 -5.80 -2.69
C ASP A 318 7.61 -4.42 -3.15
N SER A 319 7.42 -3.50 -2.19
CA SER A 319 7.03 -2.11 -2.46
C SER A 319 5.65 -1.94 -3.11
N ASN A 320 4.66 -2.73 -2.70
CA ASN A 320 3.31 -2.68 -3.27
C ASN A 320 2.59 -1.37 -2.93
N ASN A 321 2.30 -0.56 -3.96
CA ASN A 321 1.64 0.74 -3.79
C ASN A 321 0.17 0.61 -3.42
N VAL A 322 -0.51 -0.35 -4.02
CA VAL A 322 -1.96 -0.52 -3.85
C VAL A 322 -2.27 -0.94 -2.42
N MET A 323 -1.54 -1.94 -1.91
CA MET A 323 -1.67 -2.38 -0.52
C MET A 323 -1.31 -1.26 0.48
N ALA A 324 -0.27 -0.45 0.21
CA ALA A 324 0.06 0.68 1.08
C ALA A 324 -1.08 1.72 1.15
N ARG A 325 -1.76 1.98 0.03
CA ARG A 325 -2.95 2.85 -0.01
C ARG A 325 -4.13 2.24 0.75
N GLN A 326 -4.31 0.91 0.65
CA GLN A 326 -5.32 0.19 1.44
C GLN A 326 -5.06 0.35 2.94
N LEU A 327 -3.81 0.13 3.38
CA LEU A 327 -3.41 0.30 4.78
C LEU A 327 -3.74 1.70 5.29
N MET A 328 -3.38 2.74 4.55
CA MET A 328 -3.65 4.12 4.96
C MET A 328 -5.15 4.38 5.16
N ARG A 329 -6.00 3.87 4.26
CA ARG A 329 -7.46 4.00 4.41
C ARG A 329 -7.99 3.17 5.57
N SER A 330 -7.47 1.96 5.79
CA SER A 330 -7.82 1.11 6.93
C SER A 330 -7.45 1.74 8.27
N ILE A 331 -6.26 2.38 8.37
CA ILE A 331 -5.83 3.16 9.53
C ILE A 331 -6.84 4.28 9.82
N GLY A 332 -7.22 5.04 8.77
CA GLY A 332 -8.19 6.13 8.89
C GLY A 332 -9.57 5.64 9.34
N ALA A 333 -10.05 4.53 8.76
CA ALA A 333 -11.34 3.93 9.14
C ALA A 333 -11.30 3.40 10.58
N LYS A 334 -10.21 2.78 11.01
CA LYS A 334 -10.04 2.28 12.38
C LYS A 334 -10.05 3.41 13.42
N ARG A 335 -9.39 4.54 13.09
CA ARG A 335 -9.23 5.67 14.01
C ARG A 335 -10.47 6.57 14.09
N PHE A 336 -11.12 6.84 12.95
CA PHE A 336 -12.17 7.85 12.81
C PHE A 336 -13.51 7.31 12.27
N GLY A 337 -13.66 5.98 12.24
CA GLY A 337 -14.84 5.33 11.68
C GLY A 337 -14.87 5.32 10.14
N ALA A 338 -15.65 4.38 9.59
CA ALA A 338 -15.93 4.31 8.15
C ALA A 338 -16.75 5.52 7.68
N PRO A 339 -16.62 5.92 6.41
CA PRO A 339 -15.71 5.37 5.41
C PRO A 339 -14.26 5.83 5.62
N GLY A 340 -13.30 4.94 5.31
CA GLY A 340 -11.88 5.25 5.29
C GLY A 340 -11.53 6.11 4.07
N THR A 341 -10.95 7.29 4.30
CA THR A 341 -10.56 8.24 3.26
C THR A 341 -9.06 8.54 3.29
N PRO A 342 -8.45 9.06 2.22
CA PRO A 342 -7.05 9.51 2.27
C PRO A 342 -6.81 10.55 3.36
N LYS A 343 -7.75 11.49 3.56
CA LYS A 343 -7.67 12.54 4.59
C LYS A 343 -7.64 11.92 5.99
N LYS A 344 -8.62 11.09 6.34
CA LYS A 344 -8.65 10.37 7.62
C LYS A 344 -7.39 9.54 7.84
N GLY A 345 -6.87 8.90 6.79
CA GLY A 345 -5.63 8.13 6.86
C GLY A 345 -4.41 8.99 7.18
N ALA A 346 -4.28 10.16 6.56
CA ALA A 346 -3.20 11.10 6.82
C ALA A 346 -3.26 11.65 8.25
N GLU A 347 -4.44 12.09 8.68
CA GLU A 347 -4.70 12.59 10.04
C GLU A 347 -4.42 11.51 11.10
N ALA A 348 -4.85 10.27 10.87
CA ALA A 348 -4.60 9.17 11.79
C ALA A 348 -3.10 8.80 11.91
N ILE A 349 -2.36 8.92 10.81
CA ILE A 349 -0.91 8.71 10.79
C ILE A 349 -0.23 9.79 11.64
N ASP A 350 -0.54 11.05 11.39
CA ASP A 350 0.04 12.17 12.12
C ASP A 350 -0.29 12.14 13.63
N ASP A 351 -1.55 11.87 13.98
CA ASP A 351 -2.01 11.71 15.36
C ASP A 351 -1.26 10.56 16.08
N TYR A 352 -1.10 9.42 15.41
CA TYR A 352 -0.37 8.29 15.97
C TYR A 352 1.11 8.60 16.18
N LEU A 353 1.78 9.23 15.21
CA LEU A 353 3.19 9.61 15.33
C LEU A 353 3.40 10.56 16.51
N ARG A 354 2.58 11.60 16.64
CA ARG A 354 2.66 12.53 17.79
C ARG A 354 2.46 11.82 19.13
N LYS A 355 1.53 10.88 19.25
CA LYS A 355 1.34 10.08 20.47
C LYS A 355 2.51 9.19 20.80
N GLN A 356 3.33 8.82 19.81
CA GLN A 356 4.58 8.09 20.01
C GLN A 356 5.77 9.00 20.34
N GLY A 357 5.58 10.30 20.47
CA GLY A 357 6.64 11.30 20.65
C GLY A 357 7.41 11.61 19.38
N LEU A 358 6.84 11.28 18.21
CA LEU A 358 7.41 11.55 16.89
C LEU A 358 6.70 12.76 16.28
N ASN A 359 7.30 13.94 16.45
CA ASN A 359 6.78 15.17 15.85
C ASN A 359 7.50 15.48 14.55
N PHE A 360 6.78 15.41 13.41
CA PHE A 360 7.33 15.61 12.07
C PHE A 360 6.63 16.78 11.36
N PRO A 361 6.94 18.04 11.70
CA PRO A 361 6.22 19.21 11.19
C PRO A 361 6.31 19.38 9.67
N GLU A 362 7.37 18.88 9.06
CA GLU A 362 7.57 18.92 7.60
C GLU A 362 6.85 17.79 6.86
N LEU A 363 6.23 16.82 7.57
CA LEU A 363 5.58 15.66 6.96
C LEU A 363 4.44 16.09 6.03
N ARG A 364 4.52 15.59 4.80
CA ARG A 364 3.41 15.66 3.84
C ARG A 364 3.14 14.25 3.33
N ILE A 365 1.96 13.73 3.67
CA ILE A 365 1.52 12.40 3.25
C ILE A 365 0.23 12.52 2.45
N GLU A 366 0.20 11.93 1.25
CA GLU A 366 -0.93 12.02 0.34
C GLU A 366 -1.71 10.71 0.26
N ASN A 367 -0.99 9.58 0.08
CA ASN A 367 -1.63 8.31 -0.22
C ASN A 367 -0.99 7.09 0.48
N GLY A 368 -0.06 7.30 1.39
CA GLY A 368 0.62 6.26 2.15
C GLY A 368 1.61 5.39 1.37
N SER A 369 1.62 5.46 0.04
CA SER A 369 2.53 4.65 -0.79
C SER A 369 3.82 5.39 -1.18
N GLY A 370 3.82 6.72 -1.10
CA GLY A 370 4.90 7.58 -1.57
C GLY A 370 4.95 7.73 -3.10
N LEU A 371 3.97 7.21 -3.83
CA LEU A 371 3.77 7.53 -5.25
C LEU A 371 3.05 8.89 -5.35
N SER A 372 3.80 9.96 -5.09
CA SER A 372 3.33 11.32 -4.93
C SER A 372 4.44 12.31 -5.33
N ARG A 373 4.05 13.46 -5.89
CA ARG A 373 4.96 14.59 -6.14
C ARG A 373 5.07 15.50 -4.91
N TYR A 374 4.10 15.42 -4.00
CA TYR A 374 3.94 16.33 -2.85
C TYR A 374 4.44 15.75 -1.54
N ALA A 375 4.63 14.43 -1.44
CA ALA A 375 5.11 13.77 -0.22
C ALA A 375 6.47 14.35 0.21
N ARG A 376 6.62 14.64 1.51
CA ARG A 376 7.83 15.20 2.11
C ARG A 376 8.07 14.61 3.49
N ILE A 377 9.32 14.36 3.80
CA ILE A 377 9.85 14.06 5.13
C ILE A 377 11.37 14.22 5.11
N SER A 378 11.96 14.54 6.24
CA SER A 378 13.41 14.62 6.45
C SER A 378 14.03 13.24 6.66
N THR A 379 15.34 13.10 6.37
CA THR A 379 16.06 11.84 6.65
C THR A 379 16.27 11.62 8.14
N GLU A 380 16.39 12.68 8.91
CA GLU A 380 16.46 12.64 10.37
C GLU A 380 15.18 12.05 10.97
N ASN A 381 14.02 12.54 10.57
CA ASN A 381 12.74 12.04 11.07
C ASN A 381 12.43 10.60 10.63
N ILE A 382 12.90 10.19 9.43
CA ILE A 382 12.86 8.76 9.05
C ILE A 382 13.73 7.93 10.00
N SER A 383 14.92 8.42 10.39
CA SER A 383 15.80 7.70 11.33
C SER A 383 15.20 7.63 12.73
N HIS A 384 14.56 8.69 13.22
CA HIS A 384 13.83 8.67 14.49
C HIS A 384 12.70 7.64 14.49
N LEU A 385 11.93 7.54 13.40
CA LEU A 385 10.91 6.50 13.22
C LEU A 385 11.54 5.10 13.25
N LEU A 386 12.66 4.89 12.55
CA LEU A 386 13.36 3.62 12.52
C LEU A 386 13.85 3.23 13.94
N SER A 387 14.46 4.16 14.66
CA SER A 387 14.89 3.93 16.04
C SER A 387 13.72 3.56 16.95
N LYS A 388 12.61 4.28 16.86
CA LYS A 388 11.39 3.99 17.62
C LYS A 388 10.82 2.61 17.29
N ALA A 389 10.78 2.24 16.01
CA ALA A 389 10.30 0.95 15.55
C ALA A 389 11.20 -0.22 16.00
N TYR A 390 12.50 0.01 16.09
CA TYR A 390 13.48 -1.00 16.55
C TYR A 390 13.26 -1.41 18.01
N TYR A 391 12.91 -0.46 18.87
CA TYR A 391 12.58 -0.71 20.28
C TYR A 391 11.10 -1.01 20.52
N GLY A 392 10.28 -0.97 19.48
CA GLY A 392 8.85 -1.18 19.60
C GLY A 392 8.45 -2.65 19.75
N PRO A 393 7.21 -2.91 20.21
CA PRO A 393 6.72 -4.27 20.49
C PRO A 393 6.57 -5.14 19.24
N HIS A 394 6.61 -4.56 18.05
CA HIS A 394 6.45 -5.25 16.77
C HIS A 394 7.76 -5.35 15.97
N ARG A 395 8.92 -5.20 16.64
CA ARG A 395 10.26 -5.18 16.02
C ARG A 395 10.46 -6.33 15.03
N ASP A 396 10.15 -7.55 15.42
CA ASP A 396 10.43 -8.72 14.58
C ASP A 396 9.58 -8.77 13.32
N VAL A 397 8.27 -8.42 13.41
CA VAL A 397 7.40 -8.29 12.26
C VAL A 397 7.89 -7.17 11.35
N TRP A 398 8.31 -6.06 11.96
CA TRP A 398 8.85 -4.90 11.28
C TRP A 398 10.10 -5.24 10.48
N LEU A 399 11.12 -5.85 11.10
CA LEU A 399 12.35 -6.23 10.42
C LEU A 399 12.13 -7.26 9.32
N ARG A 400 11.30 -8.29 9.55
CA ARG A 400 10.95 -9.29 8.53
C ARG A 400 10.24 -8.69 7.33
N SER A 401 9.58 -7.54 7.48
CA SER A 401 8.91 -6.88 6.37
C SER A 401 9.85 -6.19 5.38
N MET A 402 11.10 -5.93 5.75
CA MET A 402 12.08 -5.20 4.93
C MET A 402 12.81 -6.11 3.94
N ALA A 403 13.25 -5.52 2.83
CA ALA A 403 14.07 -6.23 1.85
C ALA A 403 15.50 -6.40 2.34
N VAL A 404 16.03 -7.63 2.25
CA VAL A 404 17.37 -7.99 2.72
C VAL A 404 18.40 -7.74 1.63
N ALA A 405 19.49 -7.03 1.96
CA ALA A 405 20.55 -6.68 1.04
C ALA A 405 21.11 -7.89 0.28
N GLY A 406 21.07 -7.86 -1.04
CA GLY A 406 21.61 -8.91 -1.92
C GLY A 406 20.84 -10.24 -1.89
N VAL A 407 19.69 -10.32 -1.19
CA VAL A 407 18.94 -11.56 -0.97
C VAL A 407 17.55 -11.52 -1.60
N ASP A 408 16.71 -10.55 -1.21
CA ASP A 408 15.30 -10.57 -1.61
C ASP A 408 14.71 -9.19 -1.92
N GLY A 409 13.43 -9.17 -2.28
CA GLY A 409 12.64 -7.98 -2.55
C GLY A 409 13.32 -7.00 -3.50
N THR A 410 13.15 -5.72 -3.25
CA THR A 410 13.78 -4.64 -4.06
C THR A 410 15.31 -4.56 -3.89
N MET A 411 15.89 -5.30 -2.95
CA MET A 411 17.33 -5.39 -2.71
C MET A 411 18.00 -6.62 -3.32
N LYS A 412 17.25 -7.57 -3.91
CA LYS A 412 17.76 -8.84 -4.48
C LYS A 412 18.92 -8.65 -5.47
N GLY A 413 18.88 -7.60 -6.27
CA GLY A 413 19.91 -7.26 -7.26
C GLY A 413 20.97 -6.27 -6.78
N ARG A 414 20.88 -5.79 -5.53
CA ARG A 414 21.72 -4.71 -4.99
C ARG A 414 22.59 -5.23 -3.85
N LEU A 415 23.83 -4.73 -3.76
CA LEU A 415 24.77 -5.07 -2.68
C LEU A 415 25.10 -6.58 -2.59
N ARG A 416 25.07 -7.31 -3.71
CA ARG A 416 25.26 -8.77 -3.76
C ARG A 416 26.67 -9.20 -3.38
N THR A 417 27.67 -8.35 -3.62
CA THR A 417 29.09 -8.57 -3.33
C THR A 417 29.61 -7.71 -2.19
N SER A 418 28.72 -6.92 -1.56
CA SER A 418 29.07 -6.05 -0.44
C SER A 418 29.07 -6.82 0.88
N ALA A 419 29.87 -6.36 1.85
CA ALA A 419 29.91 -6.86 3.22
C ALA A 419 28.55 -6.77 3.95
N VAL A 420 27.62 -5.90 3.49
CA VAL A 420 26.26 -5.80 4.04
C VAL A 420 25.26 -6.80 3.47
N ARG A 421 25.69 -7.70 2.56
CA ARG A 421 24.83 -8.77 2.07
C ARG A 421 24.31 -9.63 3.24
N GLY A 422 22.99 -9.80 3.31
CA GLY A 422 22.33 -10.52 4.39
C GLY A 422 22.27 -9.78 5.73
N ARG A 423 23.01 -8.66 5.89
CA ARG A 423 23.11 -7.87 7.12
C ARG A 423 22.36 -6.54 7.08
N GLY A 424 21.83 -6.16 5.91
CA GLY A 424 21.08 -4.91 5.74
C GLY A 424 19.61 -5.19 5.48
N PHE A 425 18.72 -4.45 6.13
CA PHE A 425 17.26 -4.53 6.03
C PHE A 425 16.73 -3.19 5.55
N PHE A 426 16.22 -3.12 4.32
CA PHE A 426 15.98 -1.85 3.66
C PHE A 426 14.60 -1.70 3.06
N LYS A 427 14.15 -0.45 3.01
CA LYS A 427 13.11 0.03 2.10
C LYS A 427 13.71 0.99 1.09
N THR A 428 13.49 0.72 -0.18
CA THR A 428 13.92 1.59 -1.28
C THR A 428 12.79 2.50 -1.75
N GLY A 429 13.16 3.70 -2.23
CA GLY A 429 12.29 4.65 -2.89
C GLY A 429 12.82 4.99 -4.29
N THR A 430 11.93 5.04 -5.29
CA THR A 430 12.30 5.40 -6.65
C THR A 430 11.14 6.12 -7.35
N LEU A 431 11.39 7.33 -7.80
CA LEU A 431 10.58 8.04 -8.80
C LEU A 431 11.50 8.41 -9.98
N ARG A 432 10.98 9.13 -10.96
CA ARG A 432 11.76 9.53 -12.13
C ARG A 432 13.08 10.24 -11.74
N ASP A 433 12.98 11.17 -10.81
CA ASP A 433 14.01 12.11 -10.36
C ASP A 433 14.39 11.95 -8.87
N VAL A 434 13.91 10.88 -8.22
CA VAL A 434 14.15 10.61 -6.80
C VAL A 434 14.69 9.21 -6.59
N ARG A 435 15.72 9.11 -5.74
CA ARG A 435 16.23 7.84 -5.21
C ARG A 435 16.33 7.97 -3.70
N GLY A 436 15.85 6.97 -2.98
CA GLY A 436 15.92 6.91 -1.53
C GLY A 436 16.12 5.49 -1.05
N ILE A 437 16.73 5.36 0.11
CA ILE A 437 16.90 4.12 0.86
C ILE A 437 16.85 4.45 2.35
N ALA A 438 16.20 3.64 3.15
CA ALA A 438 16.20 3.75 4.59
C ALA A 438 16.04 2.35 5.21
N GLY A 439 16.59 2.15 6.42
CA GLY A 439 16.54 0.86 7.09
C GLY A 439 17.70 0.68 8.05
N TYR A 440 18.08 -0.57 8.29
CA TYR A 440 19.09 -0.95 9.27
C TYR A 440 20.25 -1.70 8.62
N VAL A 441 21.43 -1.58 9.24
CA VAL A 441 22.62 -2.33 8.87
C VAL A 441 23.24 -2.88 10.16
N ASN A 442 23.41 -4.19 10.23
CA ASN A 442 24.22 -4.79 11.29
C ASN A 442 25.70 -4.66 10.89
N ALA A 443 26.42 -3.80 11.59
CA ALA A 443 27.83 -3.56 11.36
C ALA A 443 28.70 -4.75 11.82
N ALA A 444 29.96 -4.75 11.41
CA ALA A 444 30.91 -5.84 11.78
C ALA A 444 31.21 -5.89 13.26
N ASP A 445 31.11 -4.76 13.94
CA ASP A 445 31.32 -4.60 15.39
C ASP A 445 30.07 -4.91 16.24
N GLY A 446 29.02 -5.45 15.62
CA GLY A 446 27.78 -5.83 16.30
C GLY A 446 26.77 -4.70 16.52
N ARG A 447 27.13 -3.45 16.21
CA ARG A 447 26.17 -2.33 16.26
C ARG A 447 25.17 -2.40 15.10
N THR A 448 23.98 -1.89 15.34
CA THR A 448 22.93 -1.74 14.32
C THR A 448 22.66 -0.27 14.06
#